data_e5deea027320d0050879c7b42e1062bc
#
_entry.id   e5deea027320d0050879c7b42e1062bc
#
_cell.length_a   1.000
_cell.length_b   1.000
_cell.length_c   1.000
_cell.angle_alpha   90.00
_cell.angle_beta   90.00
_cell.angle_gamma   90.00
#
_symmetry.space_group_name_H-M   'P 1'
#
loop_
_entity.id
_entity.type
_entity.pdbx_description
1 polymer ?
#
loop_
_entity_poly.entity_id
_entity_poly.type
_entity_poly.pdbx_seq_one_letter_code
_entity_poly.pdbx_strand_id
1 'polypeptide(L)'
;TEQLASETFKKEFVAFLYDEIDRARTDMVSFEKSPTEKKLVPLAEYWLDFYQNTLKDFTLTYRHDLIGAFRTLQDQGVLDIITCGATHGYFPLLGTDANIHAQIRMAVVTHEKYFGRKPRGIWLPECAYRPRYVWTPPVASALGSEPRLRKGIEEILDANSLEYFIVDSSLVEPGRAVPMYMGRFENLRKLMMRLASENRPIPKADFLQSVYDVYKTKSSYDAPGNPVSIFARDMETSMQVWSSEQGYPGGEWYLDFHKKHEQSGHRYWRVTSLEADLGLKAPYEPQKIQSAIADDAQHFVQAVRQALTRFKTKHGYEGTLTAPFDSELFGHWWFEGPGFLKTIFELMDDDPAIQTMHCAESLDQNPPEKIIAIPEGSWGAGGNHYVWFNHEVDWMWPFIYNDEAAMRDHVQRWNNNTDPEWTAIIKQMARELFLLESSDWPFLISTQSAIDYATERFMEHHTAFEKLARLSEYHCNGSALHPDDRAWLREITSQDHIFDDALIDPNWFLND
;
A
#
# COMPACT_ATOMS: atom_id res chain seq x y z
N THR A 1 -0.31 10.05 3.18
CA THR A 1 -0.40 11.10 4.24
C THR A 1 -0.12 12.48 3.66
N GLU A 2 1.02 12.71 3.01
CA GLU A 2 1.40 14.00 2.41
C GLU A 2 0.33 14.52 1.44
N GLN A 3 -0.19 13.67 0.55
CA GLN A 3 -1.24 14.03 -0.40
C GLN A 3 -2.52 14.52 0.29
N LEU A 4 -3.02 13.78 1.29
CA LEU A 4 -4.22 14.16 2.05
C LEU A 4 -4.06 15.48 2.84
N ALA A 5 -2.82 15.81 3.22
CA ALA A 5 -2.48 17.04 3.91
C ALA A 5 -2.35 18.24 2.97
N SER A 6 -2.13 18.03 1.66
CA SER A 6 -1.83 19.11 0.71
C SER A 6 -3.03 20.02 0.46
N GLU A 7 -2.77 21.32 0.31
CA GLU A 7 -3.81 22.31 -0.01
C GLU A 7 -4.38 22.10 -1.42
N THR A 8 -3.58 21.56 -2.34
CA THR A 8 -4.03 21.19 -3.68
C THR A 8 -5.11 20.12 -3.61
N PHE A 9 -4.84 19.00 -2.90
CA PHE A 9 -5.84 17.95 -2.69
C PHE A 9 -7.12 18.48 -2.07
N LYS A 10 -7.02 19.31 -1.02
CA LYS A 10 -8.19 19.86 -0.33
C LYS A 10 -9.09 20.67 -1.27
N LYS A 11 -8.50 21.49 -2.13
CA LYS A 11 -9.22 22.29 -3.13
C LYS A 11 -9.84 21.42 -4.22
N GLU A 12 -9.04 20.51 -4.79
CA GLU A 12 -9.48 19.66 -5.88
C GLU A 12 -10.56 18.67 -5.44
N PHE A 13 -10.48 18.15 -4.23
CA PHE A 13 -11.52 17.27 -3.70
C PHE A 13 -12.85 18.00 -3.50
N VAL A 14 -12.84 19.23 -3.04
CA VAL A 14 -14.07 20.07 -2.96
C VAL A 14 -14.62 20.34 -4.36
N ALA A 15 -13.76 20.68 -5.33
CA ALA A 15 -14.19 20.91 -6.71
C ALA A 15 -14.79 19.63 -7.33
N PHE A 16 -14.14 18.49 -7.10
CA PHE A 16 -14.64 17.18 -7.50
C PHE A 16 -16.04 16.90 -6.94
N LEU A 17 -16.26 17.13 -5.64
CA LEU A 17 -17.56 16.90 -5.02
C LEU A 17 -18.66 17.83 -5.59
N TYR A 18 -18.36 19.08 -5.92
CA TYR A 18 -19.31 19.95 -6.61
C TYR A 18 -19.65 19.43 -8.01
N ASP A 19 -18.66 18.94 -8.75
CA ASP A 19 -18.88 18.36 -10.09
C ASP A 19 -19.75 17.11 -10.03
N GLU A 20 -19.49 16.20 -9.07
CA GLU A 20 -20.31 15.03 -8.86
C GLU A 20 -21.76 15.35 -8.46
N ILE A 21 -21.97 16.39 -7.62
CA ILE A 21 -23.29 16.91 -7.27
C ILE A 21 -24.03 17.42 -8.51
N ASP A 22 -23.37 18.16 -9.37
CA ASP A 22 -23.97 18.71 -10.58
C ASP A 22 -24.27 17.64 -11.64
N ARG A 23 -23.39 16.61 -11.74
CA ARG A 23 -23.66 15.40 -12.56
C ARG A 23 -24.89 14.65 -12.06
N ALA A 24 -25.02 14.44 -10.75
CA ALA A 24 -26.20 13.76 -10.18
C ALA A 24 -27.51 14.53 -10.46
N ARG A 25 -27.49 15.85 -10.33
CA ARG A 25 -28.64 16.71 -10.70
C ARG A 25 -28.98 16.63 -12.19
N THR A 26 -27.97 16.60 -13.04
CA THR A 26 -28.15 16.46 -14.50
C THR A 26 -28.78 15.13 -14.85
N ASP A 27 -28.31 14.06 -14.23
CA ASP A 27 -28.87 12.70 -14.41
C ASP A 27 -30.33 12.64 -13.96
N MET A 28 -30.69 13.23 -12.81
CA MET A 28 -32.09 13.30 -12.37
C MET A 28 -33.00 13.91 -13.45
N VAL A 29 -32.60 15.07 -13.99
CA VAL A 29 -33.39 15.77 -15.02
C VAL A 29 -33.44 14.99 -16.34
N SER A 30 -32.35 14.30 -16.70
CA SER A 30 -32.27 13.49 -17.89
C SER A 30 -33.17 12.23 -17.77
N PHE A 31 -33.04 11.52 -16.64
CA PHE A 31 -33.79 10.30 -16.37
C PHE A 31 -35.32 10.54 -16.29
N GLU A 32 -35.76 11.67 -15.72
CA GLU A 32 -37.17 12.04 -15.72
C GLU A 32 -37.78 12.12 -17.13
N LYS A 33 -36.99 12.54 -18.12
CA LYS A 33 -37.38 12.70 -19.50
C LYS A 33 -37.27 11.40 -20.33
N SER A 34 -36.49 10.44 -19.86
CA SER A 34 -36.17 9.18 -20.54
C SER A 34 -37.15 8.07 -20.11
N PRO A 35 -37.99 7.54 -20.97
CA PRO A 35 -38.90 6.43 -20.62
C PRO A 35 -38.17 5.17 -20.12
N THR A 36 -36.95 4.93 -20.58
CA THR A 36 -36.16 3.74 -20.26
C THR A 36 -35.36 3.91 -18.95
N GLU A 37 -35.01 5.14 -18.61
CA GLU A 37 -34.15 5.45 -17.46
C GLU A 37 -34.89 6.05 -16.28
N LYS A 38 -36.17 6.38 -16.43
CA LYS A 38 -37.00 6.95 -15.37
C LYS A 38 -36.91 6.18 -14.03
N LYS A 39 -36.72 4.87 -14.10
CA LYS A 39 -36.53 4.01 -12.92
C LYS A 39 -35.22 4.30 -12.14
N LEU A 40 -34.28 5.03 -12.74
CA LEU A 40 -33.01 5.41 -12.12
C LEU A 40 -33.06 6.75 -11.37
N VAL A 41 -34.17 7.52 -11.49
CA VAL A 41 -34.33 8.82 -10.80
C VAL A 41 -34.06 8.70 -9.30
N PRO A 42 -34.63 7.74 -8.54
CA PRO A 42 -34.36 7.61 -7.11
C PRO A 42 -32.88 7.31 -6.78
N LEU A 43 -32.16 6.69 -7.71
CA LEU A 43 -30.73 6.43 -7.55
C LEU A 43 -29.88 7.68 -7.84
N ALA A 44 -30.31 8.54 -8.76
CA ALA A 44 -29.67 9.82 -8.96
C ALA A 44 -29.89 10.75 -7.75
N GLU A 45 -31.07 10.73 -7.11
CA GLU A 45 -31.34 11.38 -5.83
C GLU A 45 -30.42 10.83 -4.72
N TYR A 46 -30.26 9.52 -4.65
CA TYR A 46 -29.34 8.87 -3.69
C TYR A 46 -27.89 9.37 -3.85
N TRP A 47 -27.38 9.47 -5.10
CA TRP A 47 -26.05 9.99 -5.35
C TRP A 47 -25.93 11.47 -5.03
N LEU A 48 -26.96 12.27 -5.33
CA LEU A 48 -26.99 13.67 -4.96
C LEU A 48 -26.85 13.86 -3.45
N ASP A 49 -27.64 13.12 -2.67
CA ASP A 49 -27.59 13.15 -1.21
C ASP A 49 -26.24 12.65 -0.68
N PHE A 50 -25.70 11.60 -1.26
CA PHE A 50 -24.40 11.05 -0.88
C PHE A 50 -23.29 12.09 -1.04
N TYR A 51 -23.16 12.72 -2.21
CA TYR A 51 -22.10 13.71 -2.45
C TYR A 51 -22.30 15.00 -1.66
N GLN A 52 -23.53 15.43 -1.44
CA GLN A 52 -23.83 16.59 -0.59
C GLN A 52 -23.44 16.33 0.87
N ASN A 53 -23.73 15.15 1.39
CA ASN A 53 -23.34 14.76 2.75
C ASN A 53 -21.81 14.63 2.86
N THR A 54 -21.16 14.01 1.87
CA THR A 54 -19.69 13.91 1.82
C THR A 54 -19.03 15.31 1.80
N LEU A 55 -19.55 16.24 0.99
CA LEU A 55 -19.07 17.60 0.96
C LEU A 55 -19.23 18.29 2.32
N LYS A 56 -20.40 18.14 2.95
CA LYS A 56 -20.68 18.69 4.29
C LYS A 56 -19.73 18.09 5.33
N ASP A 57 -19.52 16.78 5.32
CA ASP A 57 -18.63 16.13 6.27
C ASP A 57 -17.19 16.56 6.06
N PHE A 58 -16.70 16.61 4.84
CA PHE A 58 -15.34 17.05 4.56
C PHE A 58 -15.11 18.53 4.96
N THR A 59 -16.07 19.41 4.65
CA THR A 59 -15.89 20.86 4.87
C THR A 59 -16.23 21.29 6.28
N LEU A 60 -17.29 20.75 6.90
CA LEU A 60 -17.81 21.21 8.20
C LEU A 60 -17.41 20.28 9.35
N THR A 61 -17.56 18.95 9.18
CA THR A 61 -17.26 17.98 10.24
C THR A 61 -15.75 17.84 10.41
N TYR A 62 -15.04 17.55 9.32
CA TYR A 62 -13.59 17.34 9.33
C TYR A 62 -12.78 18.61 9.02
N ARG A 63 -13.44 19.73 8.61
CA ARG A 63 -12.79 21.02 8.34
C ARG A 63 -11.58 20.91 7.39
N HIS A 64 -11.68 20.07 6.38
CA HIS A 64 -10.63 19.75 5.41
C HIS A 64 -9.39 19.06 6.03
N ASP A 65 -9.50 18.53 7.25
CA ASP A 65 -8.40 17.91 7.98
C ASP A 65 -8.70 16.43 8.29
N LEU A 66 -8.56 15.56 7.29
CA LEU A 66 -8.72 14.13 7.47
C LEU A 66 -7.60 13.53 8.32
N ILE A 67 -6.38 14.08 8.22
CA ILE A 67 -5.24 13.62 9.03
C ILE A 67 -5.49 13.89 10.51
N GLY A 68 -5.98 15.07 10.85
CA GLY A 68 -6.39 15.41 12.22
C GLY A 68 -7.53 14.53 12.75
N ALA A 69 -8.46 14.12 11.88
CA ALA A 69 -9.51 13.18 12.25
C ALA A 69 -8.92 11.79 12.59
N PHE A 70 -8.03 11.24 11.77
CA PHE A 70 -7.32 9.99 12.07
C PHE A 70 -6.48 10.10 13.35
N ARG A 71 -5.75 11.19 13.52
CA ARG A 71 -4.98 11.46 14.74
C ARG A 71 -5.88 11.47 15.98
N THR A 72 -7.06 12.08 15.89
CA THR A 72 -8.02 12.12 17.00
C THR A 72 -8.46 10.71 17.42
N LEU A 73 -8.75 9.83 16.44
CA LEU A 73 -9.11 8.42 16.72
C LEU A 73 -7.93 7.64 17.31
N GLN A 74 -6.71 7.92 16.86
CA GLN A 74 -5.50 7.38 17.43
C GLN A 74 -5.30 7.82 18.90
N ASP A 75 -5.49 9.10 19.19
CA ASP A 75 -5.32 9.65 20.55
C ASP A 75 -6.39 9.10 21.52
N GLN A 76 -7.56 8.73 20.99
CA GLN A 76 -8.62 8.03 21.73
C GLN A 76 -8.37 6.53 21.90
N GLY A 77 -7.33 5.97 21.29
CA GLY A 77 -7.02 4.54 21.32
C GLY A 77 -7.94 3.68 20.45
N VAL A 78 -8.68 4.28 19.51
CA VAL A 78 -9.56 3.56 18.57
C VAL A 78 -8.76 3.01 17.39
N LEU A 79 -7.70 3.70 16.98
CA LEU A 79 -6.80 3.31 15.90
C LEU A 79 -5.36 3.21 16.40
N ASP A 80 -4.62 2.23 15.88
CA ASP A 80 -3.16 2.23 15.90
C ASP A 80 -2.67 2.47 14.46
N ILE A 81 -2.15 3.69 14.23
CA ILE A 81 -1.69 4.08 12.89
C ILE A 81 -0.26 3.63 12.74
N ILE A 82 -0.01 2.74 11.79
CA ILE A 82 1.32 2.27 11.42
C ILE A 82 1.86 3.02 10.21
N THR A 83 3.15 2.88 9.95
CA THR A 83 3.77 3.47 8.76
C THR A 83 3.89 2.47 7.61
N CYS A 84 4.47 2.92 6.48
CA CYS A 84 4.85 2.11 5.33
C CYS A 84 6.23 2.55 4.83
N GLY A 85 6.70 2.12 3.65
CA GLY A 85 7.79 2.81 2.96
C GLY A 85 7.37 4.22 2.53
N ALA A 86 8.29 5.17 2.51
CA ALA A 86 7.99 6.60 2.25
C ALA A 86 7.17 6.81 0.98
N THR A 87 7.54 6.14 -0.09
CA THR A 87 6.85 6.13 -1.39
C THR A 87 6.52 4.72 -1.86
N HIS A 88 6.36 3.79 -0.94
CA HIS A 88 6.03 2.40 -1.22
C HIS A 88 7.12 1.67 -2.05
N GLY A 89 8.41 1.98 -1.82
CA GLY A 89 9.52 1.31 -2.50
C GLY A 89 9.56 -0.19 -2.22
N TYR A 90 9.82 -1.02 -3.23
CA TYR A 90 9.82 -2.47 -3.07
C TYR A 90 11.13 -2.95 -2.39
N PHE A 91 11.18 -2.97 -1.07
CA PHE A 91 12.38 -3.16 -0.25
C PHE A 91 13.29 -4.34 -0.64
N PRO A 92 12.78 -5.56 -0.94
CA PRO A 92 13.66 -6.67 -1.29
C PRO A 92 14.52 -6.43 -2.53
N LEU A 93 14.02 -5.64 -3.49
CA LEU A 93 14.68 -5.38 -4.77
C LEU A 93 15.45 -4.06 -4.80
N LEU A 94 15.23 -3.11 -3.85
CA LEU A 94 16.07 -1.91 -3.77
C LEU A 94 17.54 -2.31 -3.65
N GLY A 95 18.40 -1.64 -4.39
CA GLY A 95 19.77 -2.05 -4.62
C GLY A 95 20.68 -1.93 -3.40
N THR A 96 20.40 -1.02 -2.44
CA THR A 96 21.24 -0.78 -1.25
C THR A 96 20.43 -0.86 0.04
N ASP A 97 21.07 -1.22 1.14
CA ASP A 97 20.43 -1.18 2.46
C ASP A 97 20.21 0.27 2.93
N ALA A 98 21.05 1.19 2.46
CA ALA A 98 20.90 2.62 2.70
C ALA A 98 19.60 3.18 2.10
N ASN A 99 19.20 2.76 0.91
CA ASN A 99 17.94 3.19 0.29
C ASN A 99 16.73 2.65 1.06
N ILE A 100 16.77 1.39 1.49
CA ILE A 100 15.70 0.84 2.36
C ILE A 100 15.63 1.64 3.66
N HIS A 101 16.80 1.94 4.27
CA HIS A 101 16.86 2.76 5.48
C HIS A 101 16.29 4.17 5.24
N ALA A 102 16.63 4.82 4.13
CA ALA A 102 16.11 6.15 3.78
C ALA A 102 14.58 6.14 3.60
N GLN A 103 14.01 5.15 2.90
CA GLN A 103 12.58 4.93 2.76
C GLN A 103 11.90 4.80 4.13
N ILE A 104 12.45 4.00 5.03
CA ILE A 104 11.88 3.79 6.37
C ILE A 104 12.02 5.06 7.22
N ARG A 105 13.20 5.70 7.22
CA ARG A 105 13.41 6.94 7.99
C ARG A 105 12.47 8.05 7.58
N MET A 106 12.34 8.27 6.28
CA MET A 106 11.43 9.30 5.76
C MET A 106 9.99 9.01 6.19
N ALA A 107 9.56 7.76 6.12
CA ALA A 107 8.24 7.33 6.55
C ALA A 107 8.02 7.57 8.06
N VAL A 108 9.00 7.22 8.90
CA VAL A 108 8.92 7.40 10.37
C VAL A 108 8.83 8.89 10.75
N VAL A 109 9.67 9.74 10.17
CA VAL A 109 9.63 11.19 10.49
C VAL A 109 8.37 11.87 9.95
N THR A 110 7.88 11.44 8.79
CA THR A 110 6.60 11.91 8.24
C THR A 110 5.44 11.49 9.13
N HIS A 111 5.45 10.24 9.60
CA HIS A 111 4.45 9.76 10.54
C HIS A 111 4.43 10.58 11.84
N GLU A 112 5.62 10.81 12.43
CA GLU A 112 5.75 11.61 13.65
C GLU A 112 5.25 13.06 13.46
N LYS A 113 5.54 13.66 12.30
CA LYS A 113 5.03 14.99 11.92
C LYS A 113 3.51 15.05 11.95
N TYR A 114 2.84 14.10 11.33
CA TYR A 114 1.38 14.16 11.15
C TYR A 114 0.59 13.60 12.34
N PHE A 115 1.09 12.53 12.97
CA PHE A 115 0.37 11.84 14.04
C PHE A 115 0.92 12.10 15.45
N GLY A 116 2.00 12.89 15.58
CA GLY A 116 2.52 13.37 16.86
C GLY A 116 3.25 12.32 17.69
N ARG A 117 3.40 11.09 17.20
CA ARG A 117 4.15 9.99 17.83
C ARG A 117 4.83 9.12 16.79
N LYS A 118 5.87 8.39 17.18
CA LYS A 118 6.53 7.42 16.31
C LYS A 118 5.62 6.21 16.07
N PRO A 119 5.62 5.64 14.86
CA PRO A 119 4.91 4.40 14.61
C PRO A 119 5.61 3.25 15.35
N ARG A 120 4.84 2.29 15.87
CA ARG A 120 5.38 1.04 16.43
C ARG A 120 5.49 -0.04 15.36
N GLY A 121 4.59 -0.03 14.39
CA GLY A 121 4.53 -1.00 13.31
C GLY A 121 4.72 -0.41 11.93
N ILE A 122 4.99 -1.29 10.98
CA ILE A 122 5.11 -0.98 9.55
C ILE A 122 4.36 -2.01 8.72
N TRP A 123 3.66 -1.55 7.69
CA TRP A 123 3.33 -2.37 6.54
C TRP A 123 4.53 -2.35 5.60
N LEU A 124 5.19 -3.49 5.42
CA LEU A 124 6.20 -3.58 4.37
C LEU A 124 5.52 -3.40 3.01
N PRO A 125 6.02 -2.53 2.13
CA PRO A 125 5.48 -2.42 0.78
C PRO A 125 5.27 -3.79 0.14
N GLU A 126 4.04 -4.07 -0.30
CA GLU A 126 3.62 -5.35 -0.88
C GLU A 126 3.79 -6.58 0.04
N CYS A 127 3.78 -6.36 1.35
CA CYS A 127 4.05 -7.41 2.34
C CYS A 127 5.39 -8.14 2.06
N ALA A 128 6.35 -7.42 1.46
CA ALA A 128 7.56 -7.99 0.90
C ALA A 128 8.72 -7.97 1.89
N TYR A 129 9.26 -9.15 2.16
CA TYR A 129 10.33 -9.37 3.12
C TYR A 129 11.55 -10.03 2.46
N ARG A 130 12.73 -9.68 2.92
CA ARG A 130 14.02 -10.28 2.57
C ARG A 130 14.85 -10.49 3.83
N PRO A 131 15.32 -11.74 4.10
CA PRO A 131 16.26 -12.02 5.19
C PRO A 131 17.67 -11.56 4.86
N ARG A 132 18.57 -11.65 5.81
CA ARG A 132 20.01 -11.42 5.63
C ARG A 132 20.62 -12.54 4.79
N TYR A 133 21.18 -12.20 3.62
CA TYR A 133 21.91 -13.13 2.78
C TYR A 133 22.87 -12.45 1.81
N VAL A 134 23.71 -13.24 1.15
CA VAL A 134 24.59 -12.75 0.08
C VAL A 134 23.78 -12.57 -1.19
N TRP A 135 23.55 -11.32 -1.54
CA TRP A 135 22.73 -10.91 -2.69
C TRP A 135 23.61 -10.49 -3.87
N THR A 136 23.19 -10.83 -5.07
CA THR A 136 23.78 -10.35 -6.32
C THR A 136 22.76 -9.49 -7.05
N PRO A 137 23.11 -8.28 -7.52
CA PRO A 137 22.19 -7.48 -8.34
C PRO A 137 21.65 -8.30 -9.52
N PRO A 138 20.35 -8.36 -9.72
CA PRO A 138 19.75 -9.19 -10.77
C PRO A 138 19.96 -8.63 -12.18
N VAL A 139 20.38 -7.37 -12.28
CA VAL A 139 20.65 -6.67 -13.56
C VAL A 139 21.99 -5.93 -13.49
N ALA A 140 22.60 -5.71 -14.64
CA ALA A 140 23.83 -4.92 -14.75
C ALA A 140 23.54 -3.43 -14.46
N SER A 141 24.34 -2.80 -13.63
CA SER A 141 24.19 -1.39 -13.23
C SER A 141 25.47 -0.84 -12.62
N ALA A 142 25.45 0.43 -12.21
CA ALA A 142 26.53 1.08 -11.45
C ALA A 142 26.82 0.43 -10.10
N LEU A 143 25.89 -0.36 -9.55
CA LEU A 143 26.10 -1.14 -8.32
C LEU A 143 27.07 -2.33 -8.52
N GLY A 144 27.46 -2.64 -9.76
CA GLY A 144 28.32 -3.76 -10.09
C GLY A 144 27.58 -5.11 -10.08
N SER A 145 28.31 -6.19 -10.30
CA SER A 145 27.79 -7.55 -10.32
C SER A 145 28.31 -8.43 -9.18
N GLU A 146 29.11 -7.86 -8.28
CA GLU A 146 29.74 -8.62 -7.20
C GLU A 146 28.72 -8.97 -6.11
N PRO A 147 28.70 -10.23 -5.65
CA PRO A 147 27.87 -10.63 -4.51
C PRO A 147 28.25 -9.85 -3.27
N ARG A 148 27.25 -9.35 -2.54
CA ARG A 148 27.44 -8.62 -1.28
C ARG A 148 26.46 -9.07 -0.21
N LEU A 149 26.91 -9.04 1.03
CA LEU A 149 26.03 -9.34 2.16
C LEU A 149 25.06 -8.17 2.35
N ARG A 150 23.75 -8.48 2.34
CA ARG A 150 22.68 -7.50 2.60
C ARG A 150 22.07 -7.77 3.96
N LYS A 151 21.72 -6.72 4.68
CA LYS A 151 20.98 -6.81 5.95
C LYS A 151 19.61 -7.43 5.72
N GLY A 152 19.10 -8.19 6.68
CA GLY A 152 17.68 -8.52 6.74
C GLY A 152 16.85 -7.24 6.94
N ILE A 153 15.65 -7.21 6.37
CA ILE A 153 14.76 -6.04 6.53
C ILE A 153 14.47 -5.82 8.01
N GLU A 154 14.34 -6.87 8.81
CA GLU A 154 14.15 -6.79 10.26
C GLU A 154 15.29 -6.06 10.99
N GLU A 155 16.53 -6.16 10.51
CA GLU A 155 17.66 -5.42 11.09
C GLU A 155 17.52 -3.90 10.87
N ILE A 156 17.02 -3.51 9.70
CA ILE A 156 16.79 -2.10 9.37
C ILE A 156 15.57 -1.57 10.15
N LEU A 157 14.53 -2.40 10.34
CA LEU A 157 13.37 -2.06 11.15
C LEU A 157 13.76 -1.83 12.63
N ASP A 158 14.54 -2.74 13.22
CA ASP A 158 15.04 -2.60 14.60
C ASP A 158 15.86 -1.32 14.76
N ALA A 159 16.77 -1.03 13.81
CA ALA A 159 17.56 0.20 13.79
C ALA A 159 16.71 1.49 13.73
N ASN A 160 15.47 1.40 13.26
CA ASN A 160 14.49 2.48 13.20
C ASN A 160 13.44 2.42 14.33
N SER A 161 13.63 1.53 15.32
CA SER A 161 12.73 1.34 16.47
C SER A 161 11.30 0.91 16.07
N LEU A 162 11.17 0.17 14.98
CA LEU A 162 9.92 -0.46 14.57
C LEU A 162 9.84 -1.85 15.20
N GLU A 163 8.74 -2.12 15.89
CA GLU A 163 8.59 -3.29 16.77
C GLU A 163 7.96 -4.48 16.05
N TYR A 164 7.17 -4.22 14.99
CA TYR A 164 6.49 -5.27 14.25
C TYR A 164 6.18 -4.91 12.79
N PHE A 165 5.95 -5.96 12.02
CA PHE A 165 5.41 -5.90 10.66
C PHE A 165 4.51 -7.09 10.37
N ILE A 166 3.80 -7.03 9.25
CA ILE A 166 2.88 -8.09 8.81
C ILE A 166 3.50 -8.83 7.64
N VAL A 167 3.32 -10.16 7.61
CA VAL A 167 3.83 -11.04 6.55
C VAL A 167 2.70 -11.85 5.92
N ASP A 168 2.92 -12.29 4.69
CA ASP A 168 2.03 -13.23 4.04
C ASP A 168 2.09 -14.62 4.70
N SER A 169 0.97 -15.33 4.68
CA SER A 169 0.89 -16.71 5.19
C SER A 169 1.91 -17.64 4.55
N SER A 170 2.27 -17.41 3.29
CA SER A 170 3.26 -18.23 2.56
C SER A 170 4.67 -18.16 3.13
N LEU A 171 4.98 -17.15 3.95
CA LEU A 171 6.26 -17.04 4.64
C LEU A 171 6.26 -17.83 5.96
N VAL A 172 5.10 -18.09 6.53
CA VAL A 172 4.95 -18.82 7.81
C VAL A 172 4.46 -20.24 7.61
N GLU A 173 3.46 -20.48 6.76
CA GLU A 173 2.93 -21.79 6.44
C GLU A 173 3.42 -22.28 5.07
N PRO A 174 4.30 -23.30 4.98
CA PRO A 174 4.78 -23.81 3.71
C PRO A 174 3.67 -24.32 2.79
N GLY A 175 3.73 -23.92 1.53
CA GLY A 175 2.89 -24.47 0.47
C GLY A 175 1.55 -23.78 0.22
N ARG A 176 1.24 -22.67 0.90
CA ARG A 176 0.02 -21.88 0.67
C ARG A 176 0.28 -20.54 0.00
N ALA A 177 1.19 -20.46 -0.96
CA ALA A 177 1.27 -19.30 -1.85
C ALA A 177 0.06 -19.28 -2.78
N VAL A 178 -1.08 -18.72 -2.32
CA VAL A 178 -2.27 -18.53 -3.16
C VAL A 178 -2.27 -17.07 -3.61
N PRO A 179 -2.19 -16.81 -4.92
CA PRO A 179 -2.22 -15.45 -5.44
C PRO A 179 -3.61 -14.85 -5.29
N MET A 180 -3.72 -13.82 -4.49
CA MET A 180 -4.99 -13.13 -4.18
C MET A 180 -5.64 -12.43 -5.38
N TYR A 181 -4.87 -12.17 -6.44
CA TYR A 181 -5.34 -11.39 -7.59
C TYR A 181 -5.64 -12.22 -8.84
N MET A 182 -5.56 -13.54 -8.78
CA MET A 182 -5.69 -14.39 -9.98
C MET A 182 -7.03 -14.25 -10.70
N GLY A 183 -8.14 -14.08 -9.97
CA GLY A 183 -9.44 -13.92 -10.59
C GLY A 183 -9.69 -12.51 -11.17
N ARG A 184 -8.98 -11.51 -10.66
CA ARG A 184 -9.25 -10.10 -10.98
C ARG A 184 -8.49 -9.60 -12.22
N PHE A 185 -7.31 -10.17 -12.48
CA PHE A 185 -6.48 -9.76 -13.62
C PHE A 185 -6.09 -10.99 -14.45
N GLU A 186 -6.64 -11.09 -15.66
CA GLU A 186 -6.32 -12.17 -16.60
C GLU A 186 -4.80 -12.33 -16.81
N ASN A 187 -4.08 -11.23 -16.75
CA ASN A 187 -2.64 -11.18 -16.91
C ASN A 187 -1.90 -11.82 -15.73
N LEU A 188 -2.36 -11.63 -14.50
CA LEU A 188 -1.80 -12.32 -13.32
C LEU A 188 -2.08 -13.82 -13.38
N ARG A 189 -3.24 -14.24 -13.90
CA ARG A 189 -3.52 -15.64 -14.15
C ARG A 189 -2.58 -16.24 -15.19
N LYS A 190 -2.33 -15.52 -16.29
CA LYS A 190 -1.33 -15.91 -17.31
C LYS A 190 0.08 -15.99 -16.72
N LEU A 191 0.43 -15.04 -15.87
CA LEU A 191 1.69 -14.98 -15.14
C LEU A 191 1.90 -16.23 -14.27
N MET A 192 0.89 -16.60 -13.48
CA MET A 192 0.94 -17.81 -12.64
C MET A 192 1.04 -19.10 -13.43
N MET A 193 0.31 -19.20 -14.54
CA MET A 193 0.44 -20.36 -15.44
C MET A 193 1.87 -20.46 -15.98
N ARG A 194 2.51 -19.34 -16.25
CA ARG A 194 3.90 -19.27 -16.73
C ARG A 194 4.88 -19.69 -15.63
N LEU A 195 4.76 -19.16 -14.39
CA LEU A 195 5.58 -19.57 -13.25
C LEU A 195 5.48 -21.08 -12.99
N ALA A 196 4.27 -21.62 -13.04
CA ALA A 196 4.05 -23.07 -12.93
C ALA A 196 4.71 -23.85 -14.07
N SER A 197 4.68 -23.34 -15.30
CA SER A 197 5.31 -23.96 -16.46
C SER A 197 6.84 -23.90 -16.43
N GLU A 198 7.42 -22.87 -15.81
CA GLU A 198 8.86 -22.68 -15.65
C GLU A 198 9.45 -23.46 -14.45
N ASN A 199 8.61 -24.18 -13.71
CA ASN A 199 9.01 -25.01 -12.57
C ASN A 199 9.84 -24.24 -11.52
N ARG A 200 9.58 -22.93 -11.34
CA ARG A 200 10.28 -22.09 -10.35
C ARG A 200 9.83 -22.49 -8.95
N PRO A 201 10.76 -22.69 -8.01
CA PRO A 201 10.41 -23.10 -6.66
C PRO A 201 9.60 -21.99 -5.96
N ILE A 202 8.44 -22.35 -5.48
CA ILE A 202 7.74 -21.55 -4.47
C ILE A 202 8.59 -21.60 -3.20
N PRO A 203 8.89 -20.45 -2.55
CA PRO A 203 9.63 -20.47 -1.30
C PRO A 203 8.96 -21.42 -0.30
N LYS A 204 9.71 -22.38 0.20
CA LYS A 204 9.26 -23.28 1.27
C LYS A 204 9.90 -22.84 2.56
N ALA A 205 9.08 -22.56 3.57
CA ALA A 205 9.59 -22.42 4.92
C ALA A 205 10.06 -23.79 5.44
N ASP A 206 11.19 -23.84 6.11
CA ASP A 206 11.78 -25.08 6.64
C ASP A 206 11.06 -25.61 7.89
N PHE A 207 9.97 -24.99 8.33
CA PHE A 207 9.24 -25.31 9.56
C PHE A 207 7.73 -25.13 9.38
N LEU A 208 6.95 -25.93 10.09
CA LEU A 208 5.50 -25.82 10.19
C LEU A 208 5.16 -24.88 11.35
N GLN A 209 4.77 -23.68 11.05
CA GLN A 209 4.28 -22.69 12.02
C GLN A 209 2.79 -22.41 11.75
N SER A 210 2.15 -21.74 12.67
CA SER A 210 0.76 -21.33 12.51
C SER A 210 0.66 -19.83 12.24
N VAL A 211 -0.20 -19.44 11.32
CA VAL A 211 -0.52 -18.02 11.07
C VAL A 211 -1.27 -17.38 12.24
N TYR A 212 -1.74 -18.17 13.18
CA TYR A 212 -2.44 -17.70 14.40
C TYR A 212 -1.52 -17.54 15.60
N ASP A 213 -0.20 -17.80 15.43
CA ASP A 213 0.82 -17.44 16.41
C ASP A 213 1.51 -16.14 16.02
N VAL A 214 1.83 -15.32 17.01
CA VAL A 214 2.72 -14.17 16.84
C VAL A 214 4.15 -14.62 17.12
N TYR A 215 5.08 -14.27 16.23
CA TYR A 215 6.50 -14.63 16.35
C TYR A 215 7.37 -13.39 16.40
N LYS A 216 8.61 -13.55 16.84
CA LYS A 216 9.71 -12.66 16.47
C LYS A 216 10.49 -13.28 15.31
N THR A 217 10.95 -12.45 14.37
CA THR A 217 11.80 -12.93 13.29
C THR A 217 13.20 -12.36 13.38
N LYS A 218 14.16 -13.19 13.00
CA LYS A 218 15.57 -12.86 12.86
C LYS A 218 16.17 -13.79 11.82
N SER A 219 16.94 -13.25 10.89
CA SER A 219 17.51 -14.04 9.77
C SER A 219 18.41 -15.19 10.23
N SER A 220 19.16 -14.99 11.33
CA SER A 220 19.97 -16.01 11.99
C SER A 220 20.19 -15.65 13.45
N TYR A 221 20.59 -16.60 14.26
CA TYR A 221 20.83 -16.39 15.69
C TYR A 221 21.91 -15.33 15.96
N ASP A 222 22.93 -15.29 15.13
CA ASP A 222 24.09 -14.37 15.21
C ASP A 222 23.95 -13.11 14.35
N ALA A 223 22.81 -12.93 13.64
CA ALA A 223 22.53 -11.68 12.92
C ALA A 223 22.52 -10.50 13.91
N PRO A 224 23.00 -9.31 13.52
CA PRO A 224 22.92 -8.11 14.35
C PRO A 224 21.50 -7.69 14.69
N GLY A 225 21.33 -6.80 15.66
CA GLY A 225 20.06 -6.21 16.05
C GLY A 225 19.17 -7.15 16.89
N ASN A 226 18.03 -6.62 17.30
CA ASN A 226 17.01 -7.36 18.02
C ASN A 226 16.04 -8.02 17.05
N PRO A 227 15.41 -9.16 17.43
CA PRO A 227 14.36 -9.73 16.62
C PRO A 227 13.11 -8.84 16.65
N VAL A 228 12.47 -8.67 15.48
CA VAL A 228 11.26 -7.87 15.27
C VAL A 228 10.04 -8.79 15.23
N SER A 229 8.92 -8.36 15.80
CA SER A 229 7.70 -9.17 15.85
C SER A 229 7.00 -9.23 14.49
N ILE A 230 6.39 -10.37 14.19
CA ILE A 230 5.62 -10.57 12.96
C ILE A 230 4.23 -11.09 13.26
N PHE A 231 3.27 -10.57 12.52
CA PHE A 231 1.91 -11.06 12.42
C PHE A 231 1.71 -11.66 11.04
N ALA A 232 1.11 -12.84 10.96
CA ALA A 232 0.87 -13.50 9.68
C ALA A 232 -0.57 -13.31 9.22
N ARG A 233 -0.74 -13.00 7.94
CA ARG A 233 -2.06 -12.86 7.33
C ARG A 233 -2.80 -14.20 7.32
N ASP A 234 -4.06 -14.20 7.75
CA ASP A 234 -4.96 -15.34 7.55
C ASP A 234 -5.54 -15.32 6.14
N MET A 235 -5.30 -16.38 5.36
CA MET A 235 -5.76 -16.48 3.98
C MET A 235 -7.25 -16.81 3.88
N GLU A 236 -7.79 -17.60 4.81
CA GLU A 236 -9.19 -18.02 4.76
C GLU A 236 -10.14 -16.83 4.84
N THR A 237 -9.95 -15.94 5.82
CA THR A 237 -10.74 -14.72 5.95
C THR A 237 -10.37 -13.66 4.89
N SER A 238 -9.10 -13.56 4.50
CA SER A 238 -8.67 -12.62 3.46
C SER A 238 -9.34 -12.89 2.12
N MET A 239 -9.46 -14.16 1.73
CA MET A 239 -10.10 -14.54 0.45
C MET A 239 -11.60 -14.21 0.41
N GLN A 240 -12.29 -14.19 1.56
CA GLN A 240 -13.71 -13.81 1.62
C GLN A 240 -13.93 -12.34 1.20
N VAL A 241 -12.94 -11.48 1.41
CA VAL A 241 -13.02 -10.06 1.10
C VAL A 241 -12.39 -9.74 -0.26
N TRP A 242 -11.26 -10.37 -0.59
CA TRP A 242 -10.52 -10.08 -1.82
C TRP A 242 -11.03 -10.80 -3.08
N SER A 243 -11.67 -11.95 -2.94
CA SER A 243 -12.09 -12.72 -4.11
C SER A 243 -13.28 -12.06 -4.81
N SER A 244 -13.10 -11.68 -6.07
CA SER A 244 -14.20 -11.22 -6.92
C SER A 244 -15.10 -12.36 -7.40
N GLU A 245 -14.66 -13.61 -7.30
CA GLU A 245 -15.42 -14.78 -7.77
C GLU A 245 -16.20 -15.46 -6.63
N GLN A 246 -15.67 -15.42 -5.42
CA GLN A 246 -16.23 -16.14 -4.26
C GLN A 246 -16.36 -15.26 -3.01
N GLY A 247 -15.83 -14.04 -3.05
CA GLY A 247 -15.83 -13.10 -1.94
C GLY A 247 -17.08 -12.20 -1.92
N TYR A 248 -17.25 -11.54 -0.81
CA TYR A 248 -18.40 -10.65 -0.57
C TYR A 248 -18.57 -9.55 -1.62
N PRO A 249 -17.51 -8.87 -2.12
CA PRO A 249 -17.70 -7.81 -3.12
C PRO A 249 -18.37 -8.26 -4.42
N GLY A 250 -18.35 -9.58 -4.71
CA GLY A 250 -19.06 -10.20 -5.84
C GLY A 250 -20.55 -10.46 -5.58
N GLY A 251 -21.06 -10.17 -4.40
CA GLY A 251 -22.44 -10.41 -4.00
C GLY A 251 -23.46 -9.67 -4.87
N GLU A 252 -24.55 -10.34 -5.21
CA GLU A 252 -25.54 -9.88 -6.21
C GLU A 252 -26.16 -8.51 -5.91
N TRP A 253 -26.18 -8.09 -4.64
CA TRP A 253 -26.86 -6.86 -4.19
C TRP A 253 -25.93 -5.64 -4.18
N TYR A 254 -24.62 -5.83 -4.13
CA TYR A 254 -23.64 -4.75 -4.05
C TYR A 254 -23.54 -3.93 -5.34
N LEU A 255 -23.11 -2.69 -5.20
CA LEU A 255 -22.94 -1.77 -6.32
C LEU A 255 -21.87 -2.30 -7.28
N ASP A 256 -22.22 -2.42 -8.55
CA ASP A 256 -21.27 -2.86 -9.57
C ASP A 256 -20.19 -1.81 -9.81
N PHE A 257 -18.93 -2.25 -9.77
CA PHE A 257 -17.79 -1.37 -9.99
C PHE A 257 -17.63 -0.97 -11.47
N HIS A 258 -17.96 -1.86 -12.40
CA HIS A 258 -17.60 -1.72 -13.82
C HIS A 258 -18.62 -0.96 -14.63
N LYS A 259 -19.91 -1.15 -14.35
CA LYS A 259 -20.98 -0.52 -15.11
C LYS A 259 -21.22 0.91 -14.66
N LYS A 260 -20.89 1.85 -15.54
CA LYS A 260 -21.06 3.29 -15.32
C LYS A 260 -22.08 3.86 -16.31
N HIS A 261 -22.79 4.89 -15.91
CA HIS A 261 -23.61 5.68 -16.79
C HIS A 261 -22.72 6.47 -17.75
N GLU A 262 -23.01 6.42 -19.04
CA GLU A 262 -22.10 6.89 -20.09
C GLU A 262 -21.82 8.39 -20.00
N GLN A 263 -22.81 9.20 -19.62
CA GLN A 263 -22.69 10.66 -19.57
C GLN A 263 -22.07 11.17 -18.28
N SER A 264 -22.47 10.63 -17.14
CA SER A 264 -22.04 11.13 -15.81
C SER A 264 -20.89 10.34 -15.19
N GLY A 265 -20.70 9.10 -15.60
CA GLY A 265 -19.78 8.18 -14.94
C GLY A 265 -20.31 7.57 -13.63
N HIS A 266 -21.50 7.98 -13.16
CA HIS A 266 -22.09 7.42 -11.95
C HIS A 266 -22.48 5.95 -12.11
N ARG A 267 -22.50 5.22 -11.00
CA ARG A 267 -22.87 3.80 -10.95
C ARG A 267 -24.31 3.65 -10.46
N TYR A 268 -25.17 3.03 -11.27
CA TYR A 268 -26.60 2.86 -10.99
C TYR A 268 -27.03 1.40 -10.95
N TRP A 269 -26.09 0.47 -11.11
CA TRP A 269 -26.40 -0.94 -11.24
C TRP A 269 -25.69 -1.75 -10.16
N ARG A 270 -26.33 -2.86 -9.79
CA ARG A 270 -25.77 -3.83 -8.87
C ARG A 270 -25.05 -4.96 -9.63
N VAL A 271 -24.23 -5.72 -8.93
CA VAL A 271 -23.51 -6.88 -9.50
C VAL A 271 -24.47 -7.84 -10.20
N THR A 272 -25.65 -8.12 -9.62
CA THR A 272 -26.73 -8.98 -10.17
C THR A 272 -26.34 -10.46 -10.21
N SER A 273 -25.28 -10.79 -10.92
CA SER A 273 -24.54 -12.05 -10.84
C SER A 273 -23.16 -11.85 -11.42
N LEU A 274 -22.23 -12.72 -11.09
CA LEU A 274 -20.84 -12.68 -11.60
C LEU A 274 -20.79 -12.92 -13.12
N GLU A 275 -21.77 -13.64 -13.66
CA GLU A 275 -21.85 -14.00 -15.08
C GLU A 275 -22.64 -12.98 -15.92
N ALA A 276 -23.26 -11.99 -15.27
CA ALA A 276 -24.11 -11.04 -15.98
C ALA A 276 -23.28 -10.07 -16.82
N ASP A 277 -23.52 -10.05 -18.12
CA ASP A 277 -23.03 -9.01 -19.02
C ASP A 277 -23.42 -7.61 -18.50
N LEU A 278 -22.60 -6.60 -18.75
CA LEU A 278 -22.88 -5.23 -18.33
C LEU A 278 -24.27 -4.73 -18.76
N GLY A 279 -24.75 -5.17 -19.94
CA GLY A 279 -26.08 -4.83 -20.44
C GLY A 279 -27.25 -5.38 -19.60
N LEU A 280 -27.03 -6.51 -18.93
CA LEU A 280 -28.07 -7.25 -18.18
C LEU A 280 -28.09 -6.93 -16.68
N LYS A 281 -27.16 -6.12 -16.18
CA LYS A 281 -27.12 -5.76 -14.76
C LYS A 281 -28.35 -4.97 -14.34
N ALA A 282 -28.97 -5.38 -13.23
CA ALA A 282 -30.17 -4.76 -12.66
C ALA A 282 -29.83 -3.44 -11.93
N PRO A 283 -30.78 -2.52 -11.78
CA PRO A 283 -30.61 -1.33 -10.97
C PRO A 283 -30.20 -1.65 -9.54
N TYR A 284 -29.37 -0.78 -8.97
CA TYR A 284 -28.94 -0.87 -7.57
C TYR A 284 -30.13 -0.64 -6.62
N GLU A 285 -30.15 -1.35 -5.50
CA GLU A 285 -31.23 -1.31 -4.52
C GLU A 285 -30.67 -1.01 -3.13
N PRO A 286 -30.38 0.26 -2.76
CA PRO A 286 -29.77 0.63 -1.47
C PRO A 286 -30.50 0.06 -0.25
N GLN A 287 -31.81 -0.12 -0.32
CA GLN A 287 -32.65 -0.67 0.76
C GLN A 287 -32.37 -2.15 1.06
N LYS A 288 -31.71 -2.87 0.15
CA LYS A 288 -31.34 -4.30 0.32
C LYS A 288 -29.97 -4.47 0.98
N ILE A 289 -29.17 -3.44 0.98
CA ILE A 289 -27.75 -3.52 1.34
C ILE A 289 -27.54 -3.89 2.81
N GLN A 290 -28.34 -3.34 3.72
CA GLN A 290 -28.18 -3.63 5.14
C GLN A 290 -28.33 -5.14 5.45
N SER A 291 -29.23 -5.82 4.75
CA SER A 291 -29.40 -7.28 4.91
C SER A 291 -28.19 -8.03 4.35
N ALA A 292 -27.73 -7.65 3.14
CA ALA A 292 -26.57 -8.29 2.53
C ALA A 292 -25.31 -8.11 3.38
N ILE A 293 -25.05 -6.89 3.87
CA ILE A 293 -23.94 -6.61 4.78
C ILE A 293 -24.04 -7.45 6.05
N ALA A 294 -25.24 -7.54 6.65
CA ALA A 294 -25.42 -8.29 7.89
C ALA A 294 -25.13 -9.78 7.72
N ASP A 295 -25.60 -10.38 6.61
CA ASP A 295 -25.36 -11.79 6.29
C ASP A 295 -23.85 -12.07 6.08
N ASP A 296 -23.17 -11.23 5.30
CA ASP A 296 -21.74 -11.37 5.01
C ASP A 296 -20.88 -11.11 6.25
N ALA A 297 -21.22 -10.10 7.05
CA ALA A 297 -20.52 -9.80 8.30
C ALA A 297 -20.67 -10.94 9.33
N GLN A 298 -21.86 -11.51 9.43
CA GLN A 298 -22.10 -12.67 10.32
C GLN A 298 -21.28 -13.88 9.83
N HIS A 299 -21.21 -14.13 8.54
CA HIS A 299 -20.39 -15.19 7.97
C HIS A 299 -18.91 -14.98 8.27
N PHE A 300 -18.40 -13.74 8.08
CA PHE A 300 -17.00 -13.40 8.36
C PHE A 300 -16.64 -13.61 9.84
N VAL A 301 -17.44 -13.08 10.76
CA VAL A 301 -17.22 -13.25 12.21
C VAL A 301 -17.28 -14.72 12.62
N GLN A 302 -18.19 -15.50 12.01
CA GLN A 302 -18.24 -16.94 12.24
C GLN A 302 -16.97 -17.65 11.72
N ALA A 303 -16.45 -17.29 10.57
CA ALA A 303 -15.19 -17.83 10.02
C ALA A 303 -14.01 -17.53 10.96
N VAL A 304 -13.88 -16.30 11.42
CA VAL A 304 -12.87 -15.88 12.43
C VAL A 304 -12.98 -16.74 13.68
N ARG A 305 -14.19 -16.86 14.24
CA ARG A 305 -14.44 -17.67 15.44
C ARG A 305 -14.06 -19.14 15.25
N GLN A 306 -14.41 -19.72 14.11
CA GLN A 306 -14.09 -21.10 13.79
C GLN A 306 -12.58 -21.32 13.66
N ALA A 307 -11.86 -20.41 12.98
CA ALA A 307 -10.42 -20.46 12.83
C ALA A 307 -9.70 -20.44 14.19
N LEU A 308 -10.05 -19.48 15.04
CA LEU A 308 -9.48 -19.35 16.39
C LEU A 308 -9.85 -20.53 17.30
N THR A 309 -11.07 -21.05 17.20
CA THR A 309 -11.50 -22.24 17.97
C THR A 309 -10.74 -23.49 17.52
N ARG A 310 -10.54 -23.69 16.21
CA ARG A 310 -9.73 -24.80 15.69
C ARG A 310 -8.29 -24.72 16.22
N PHE A 311 -7.71 -23.51 16.19
CA PHE A 311 -6.37 -23.27 16.70
C PHE A 311 -6.27 -23.60 18.19
N LYS A 312 -7.14 -23.02 19.02
CA LYS A 312 -7.18 -23.25 20.47
C LYS A 312 -7.35 -24.74 20.80
N THR A 313 -8.22 -25.44 20.10
CA THR A 313 -8.46 -26.88 20.31
C THR A 313 -7.19 -27.70 19.99
N LYS A 314 -6.46 -27.32 18.95
CA LYS A 314 -5.26 -28.02 18.51
C LYS A 314 -4.04 -27.74 19.40
N HIS A 315 -3.89 -26.47 19.84
CA HIS A 315 -2.67 -25.98 20.50
C HIS A 315 -2.82 -25.79 22.01
N GLY A 316 -4.06 -25.68 22.53
CA GLY A 316 -4.34 -25.56 23.97
C GLY A 316 -4.22 -24.13 24.51
N TYR A 317 -4.04 -23.11 23.66
CA TYR A 317 -3.98 -21.68 24.01
C TYR A 317 -4.67 -20.82 22.93
N GLU A 318 -4.91 -19.56 23.26
CA GLU A 318 -5.57 -18.61 22.36
C GLU A 318 -4.67 -18.23 21.19
N GLY A 319 -5.26 -18.04 20.00
CA GLY A 319 -4.59 -17.59 18.80
C GLY A 319 -4.89 -16.12 18.48
N THR A 320 -4.07 -15.53 17.64
CA THR A 320 -4.26 -14.19 17.07
C THR A 320 -4.49 -14.31 15.58
N LEU A 321 -5.61 -13.79 15.06
CA LEU A 321 -5.90 -13.75 13.63
C LEU A 321 -5.66 -12.34 13.11
N THR A 322 -4.88 -12.23 12.04
CA THR A 322 -4.57 -10.96 11.38
C THR A 322 -5.13 -10.98 9.95
N ALA A 323 -5.98 -10.03 9.62
CA ALA A 323 -6.63 -9.92 8.30
C ALA A 323 -6.34 -8.54 7.68
N PRO A 324 -5.18 -8.35 7.03
CA PRO A 324 -4.82 -7.12 6.37
C PRO A 324 -5.50 -7.00 5.01
N PHE A 325 -5.91 -5.78 4.68
CA PHE A 325 -6.56 -5.42 3.43
C PHE A 325 -6.06 -4.06 2.94
N ASP A 326 -5.99 -3.88 1.63
CA ASP A 326 -5.83 -2.54 1.06
C ASP A 326 -7.07 -1.69 1.34
N SER A 327 -6.85 -0.45 1.77
CA SER A 327 -7.95 0.42 2.20
C SER A 327 -8.90 0.83 1.08
N GLU A 328 -8.41 0.91 -0.16
CA GLU A 328 -9.22 1.24 -1.34
C GLU A 328 -10.28 0.18 -1.65
N LEU A 329 -10.10 -1.06 -1.19
CA LEU A 329 -11.13 -2.08 -1.30
C LEU A 329 -12.43 -1.61 -0.66
N PHE A 330 -12.35 -0.93 0.49
CA PHE A 330 -13.50 -0.45 1.25
C PHE A 330 -13.89 0.98 0.82
N GLY A 331 -14.91 1.09 -0.01
CA GLY A 331 -15.47 2.34 -0.53
C GLY A 331 -15.13 2.63 -1.98
N HIS A 332 -13.97 2.22 -2.50
CA HIS A 332 -13.61 2.39 -3.91
C HIS A 332 -14.03 1.18 -4.75
N TRP A 333 -13.42 0.01 -4.51
CA TRP A 333 -13.75 -1.22 -5.22
C TRP A 333 -15.07 -1.84 -4.76
N TRP A 334 -15.30 -1.82 -3.48
CA TRP A 334 -16.51 -2.29 -2.81
C TRP A 334 -17.16 -1.12 -2.07
N PHE A 335 -18.13 -0.48 -2.70
CA PHE A 335 -18.77 0.75 -2.19
C PHE A 335 -19.32 0.59 -0.77
N GLU A 336 -19.88 -0.57 -0.45
CA GLU A 336 -20.48 -0.88 0.84
C GLU A 336 -19.47 -1.39 1.89
N GLY A 337 -18.21 -1.54 1.50
CA GLY A 337 -17.13 -2.03 2.37
C GLY A 337 -17.02 -1.32 3.72
N PRO A 338 -17.14 0.02 3.83
CA PRO A 338 -17.14 0.69 5.13
C PRO A 338 -18.29 0.26 6.04
N GLY A 339 -19.49 0.00 5.46
CA GLY A 339 -20.63 -0.54 6.18
C GLY A 339 -20.38 -1.96 6.69
N PHE A 340 -19.74 -2.79 5.89
CA PHE A 340 -19.32 -4.13 6.29
C PHE A 340 -18.32 -4.08 7.45
N LEU A 341 -17.25 -3.24 7.37
CA LEU A 341 -16.28 -3.07 8.45
C LEU A 341 -16.96 -2.66 9.75
N LYS A 342 -17.86 -1.68 9.70
CA LYS A 342 -18.64 -1.28 10.86
C LYS A 342 -19.38 -2.46 11.48
N THR A 343 -20.10 -3.22 10.66
CA THR A 343 -20.95 -4.33 11.14
C THR A 343 -20.11 -5.47 11.72
N ILE A 344 -18.95 -5.82 11.14
CA ILE A 344 -18.09 -6.86 11.72
C ILE A 344 -17.53 -6.44 13.08
N PHE A 345 -17.14 -5.17 13.25
CA PHE A 345 -16.66 -4.69 14.56
C PHE A 345 -17.78 -4.69 15.62
N GLU A 346 -19.00 -4.28 15.25
CA GLU A 346 -20.17 -4.37 16.14
C GLU A 346 -20.46 -5.81 16.58
N LEU A 347 -20.44 -6.76 15.62
CA LEU A 347 -20.65 -8.18 15.92
C LEU A 347 -19.53 -8.80 16.75
N MET A 348 -18.28 -8.38 16.53
CA MET A 348 -17.14 -8.87 17.32
C MET A 348 -17.14 -8.31 18.74
N ASP A 349 -17.58 -7.06 18.94
CA ASP A 349 -17.71 -6.46 20.27
C ASP A 349 -18.77 -7.19 21.12
N ASP A 350 -19.84 -7.65 20.48
CA ASP A 350 -20.89 -8.44 21.11
C ASP A 350 -20.50 -9.92 21.36
N ASP A 351 -19.38 -10.39 20.79
CA ASP A 351 -18.95 -11.79 20.88
C ASP A 351 -17.90 -12.02 21.97
N PRO A 352 -18.26 -12.64 23.11
CA PRO A 352 -17.34 -12.84 24.23
C PRO A 352 -16.17 -13.81 23.92
N ALA A 353 -16.19 -14.50 22.77
CA ALA A 353 -15.12 -15.40 22.34
C ALA A 353 -14.09 -14.71 21.43
N ILE A 354 -14.32 -13.47 21.03
CA ILE A 354 -13.44 -12.69 20.18
C ILE A 354 -13.08 -11.39 20.92
N GLN A 355 -11.81 -11.07 20.93
CA GLN A 355 -11.31 -9.77 21.40
C GLN A 355 -10.59 -9.09 20.23
N THR A 356 -11.13 -7.94 19.79
CA THR A 356 -10.44 -7.08 18.83
C THR A 356 -9.35 -6.28 19.55
N MET A 357 -8.17 -6.18 18.95
CA MET A 357 -7.06 -5.41 19.50
C MET A 357 -6.10 -4.92 18.42
N HIS A 358 -5.33 -3.90 18.72
CA HIS A 358 -4.24 -3.46 17.87
C HIS A 358 -3.05 -4.44 17.96
N CYS A 359 -2.26 -4.53 16.88
CA CYS A 359 -1.04 -5.34 16.90
C CYS A 359 -0.08 -4.91 18.03
N ALA A 360 0.09 -3.62 18.24
CA ALA A 360 0.91 -3.08 19.31
C ALA A 360 0.39 -3.50 20.70
N GLU A 361 -0.92 -3.42 20.92
CA GLU A 361 -1.57 -3.87 22.17
C GLU A 361 -1.40 -5.36 22.39
N SER A 362 -1.52 -6.17 21.33
CA SER A 362 -1.27 -7.61 21.38
C SER A 362 0.14 -7.92 21.85
N LEU A 363 1.15 -7.18 21.37
CA LEU A 363 2.53 -7.34 21.82
C LEU A 363 2.74 -6.92 23.28
N ASP A 364 2.05 -5.89 23.75
CA ASP A 364 2.15 -5.43 25.13
C ASP A 364 1.52 -6.43 26.11
N GLN A 365 0.39 -7.03 25.73
CA GLN A 365 -0.32 -8.00 26.57
C GLN A 365 0.32 -9.40 26.50
N ASN A 366 0.75 -9.82 25.33
CA ASN A 366 1.25 -11.17 25.04
C ASN A 366 2.53 -11.12 24.19
N PRO A 367 3.66 -10.69 24.76
CA PRO A 367 4.90 -10.57 24.01
C PRO A 367 5.35 -11.95 23.47
N PRO A 368 5.64 -12.07 22.16
CA PRO A 368 6.03 -13.35 21.60
C PRO A 368 7.41 -13.79 22.09
N GLU A 369 7.52 -15.06 22.45
CA GLU A 369 8.76 -15.66 22.92
C GLU A 369 9.50 -16.46 21.82
N LYS A 370 8.74 -16.98 20.82
CA LYS A 370 9.28 -17.79 19.73
C LYS A 370 9.97 -16.91 18.69
N ILE A 371 11.23 -17.21 18.39
CA ILE A 371 11.99 -16.55 17.32
C ILE A 371 12.10 -17.54 16.15
N ILE A 372 11.75 -17.06 14.95
CA ILE A 372 11.81 -17.86 13.72
C ILE A 372 12.56 -17.09 12.63
N ALA A 373 13.20 -17.83 11.73
CA ALA A 373 13.71 -17.30 10.48
C ALA A 373 12.66 -17.58 9.39
N ILE A 374 12.20 -16.54 8.73
CA ILE A 374 11.26 -16.66 7.62
C ILE A 374 11.98 -16.50 6.28
N PRO A 375 11.51 -17.16 5.20
CA PRO A 375 12.08 -17.02 3.88
C PRO A 375 11.76 -15.65 3.27
N GLU A 376 12.43 -15.32 2.19
CA GLU A 376 12.13 -14.21 1.31
C GLU A 376 10.78 -14.43 0.60
N GLY A 377 10.00 -13.35 0.44
CA GLY A 377 8.75 -13.42 -0.29
C GLY A 377 7.91 -12.15 -0.19
N SER A 378 6.71 -12.21 -0.75
CA SER A 378 5.72 -11.13 -0.75
C SER A 378 4.30 -11.70 -0.81
N TRP A 379 3.28 -10.86 -0.76
CA TRP A 379 1.90 -11.28 -1.02
C TRP A 379 1.53 -11.33 -2.52
N GLY A 380 2.46 -10.98 -3.39
CA GLY A 380 2.27 -11.02 -4.82
C GLY A 380 2.09 -12.44 -5.37
N ALA A 381 1.79 -12.51 -6.66
CA ALA A 381 1.57 -13.77 -7.36
C ALA A 381 2.70 -14.77 -7.15
N GLY A 382 2.38 -15.92 -6.57
CA GLY A 382 3.36 -16.97 -6.26
C GLY A 382 4.19 -16.75 -5.00
N GLY A 383 3.88 -15.74 -4.19
CA GLY A 383 4.60 -15.45 -2.94
C GLY A 383 6.03 -14.97 -3.14
N ASN A 384 6.38 -14.48 -4.33
CA ASN A 384 7.74 -14.05 -4.72
C ASN A 384 7.71 -12.63 -5.32
N HIS A 385 8.83 -12.19 -5.89
CA HIS A 385 8.99 -10.83 -6.43
C HIS A 385 8.58 -10.67 -7.89
N TYR A 386 8.00 -11.68 -8.53
CA TYR A 386 7.81 -11.71 -9.97
C TYR A 386 6.93 -10.58 -10.53
N VAL A 387 5.95 -10.10 -9.76
CA VAL A 387 5.12 -8.97 -10.19
C VAL A 387 5.97 -7.71 -10.40
N TRP A 388 7.00 -7.53 -9.58
CA TRP A 388 7.87 -6.34 -9.59
C TRP A 388 9.20 -6.57 -10.32
N PHE A 389 9.53 -7.82 -10.62
CA PHE A 389 10.74 -8.18 -11.36
C PHE A 389 10.49 -9.34 -12.33
N ASN A 390 10.25 -9.01 -13.58
CA ASN A 390 10.03 -9.93 -14.70
C ASN A 390 10.50 -9.25 -16.00
N HIS A 391 10.45 -9.95 -17.14
CA HIS A 391 10.93 -9.46 -18.44
C HIS A 391 10.18 -8.22 -18.99
N GLU A 392 9.02 -7.85 -18.44
CA GLU A 392 8.29 -6.65 -18.85
C GLU A 392 8.76 -5.40 -18.10
N VAL A 393 9.37 -5.58 -16.90
CA VAL A 393 9.76 -4.49 -16.00
C VAL A 393 11.22 -4.52 -15.55
N ASP A 394 12.01 -5.55 -15.94
CA ASP A 394 13.42 -5.66 -15.56
C ASP A 394 14.28 -4.50 -16.10
N TRP A 395 13.84 -3.84 -17.18
CA TRP A 395 14.48 -2.65 -17.73
C TRP A 395 14.48 -1.44 -16.79
N MET A 396 13.59 -1.38 -15.81
CA MET A 396 13.48 -0.26 -14.84
C MET A 396 14.61 -0.31 -13.82
N TRP A 397 15.01 -1.50 -13.38
CA TRP A 397 15.94 -1.69 -12.28
C TRP A 397 17.36 -1.16 -12.53
N PRO A 398 17.93 -1.20 -13.75
CA PRO A 398 19.20 -0.51 -14.02
C PRO A 398 19.14 0.99 -13.76
N PHE A 399 18.03 1.67 -14.07
CA PHE A 399 17.84 3.10 -13.77
C PHE A 399 17.80 3.32 -12.26
N ILE A 400 16.97 2.57 -11.52
CA ILE A 400 16.89 2.67 -10.05
C ILE A 400 18.29 2.47 -9.44
N TYR A 401 19.00 1.42 -9.79
CA TYR A 401 20.31 1.12 -9.21
C TYR A 401 21.39 2.12 -9.57
N ASN A 402 21.33 2.71 -10.77
CA ASN A 402 22.24 3.76 -11.17
C ASN A 402 21.99 5.05 -10.38
N ASP A 403 20.70 5.40 -10.17
CA ASP A 403 20.33 6.59 -9.43
C ASP A 403 20.60 6.43 -7.90
N GLU A 404 20.41 5.23 -7.33
CA GLU A 404 20.84 4.92 -5.96
C GLU A 404 22.35 5.11 -5.77
N ALA A 405 23.16 4.58 -6.71
CA ALA A 405 24.62 4.75 -6.68
C ALA A 405 25.03 6.22 -6.83
N ALA A 406 24.41 6.94 -7.78
CA ALA A 406 24.67 8.35 -7.98
C ALA A 406 24.26 9.20 -6.76
N MET A 407 23.10 8.93 -6.15
CA MET A 407 22.66 9.63 -4.93
C MET A 407 23.69 9.52 -3.82
N ARG A 408 24.18 8.32 -3.57
CA ARG A 408 25.23 8.07 -2.58
C ARG A 408 26.49 8.91 -2.86
N ASP A 409 26.99 8.91 -4.10
CA ASP A 409 28.17 9.66 -4.52
C ASP A 409 27.98 11.18 -4.33
N HIS A 410 26.82 11.70 -4.71
CA HIS A 410 26.48 13.12 -4.58
C HIS A 410 26.38 13.53 -3.11
N VAL A 411 25.77 12.72 -2.25
CA VAL A 411 25.68 12.99 -0.80
C VAL A 411 27.07 12.96 -0.16
N GLN A 412 27.96 12.02 -0.55
CA GLN A 412 29.34 11.99 -0.05
C GLN A 412 30.12 13.25 -0.43
N ARG A 413 29.95 13.75 -1.66
CA ARG A 413 30.61 14.99 -2.13
C ARG A 413 30.01 16.22 -1.45
N TRP A 414 28.69 16.26 -1.28
CA TRP A 414 27.98 17.34 -0.58
C TRP A 414 28.46 17.45 0.87
N ASN A 415 28.63 16.32 1.58
CA ASN A 415 29.25 16.21 2.90
C ASN A 415 28.76 17.26 3.91
N ASN A 416 27.44 17.43 4.03
CA ASN A 416 26.80 18.44 4.89
C ASN A 416 27.22 19.88 4.59
N ASN A 417 27.51 20.19 3.33
CA ASN A 417 27.79 21.56 2.90
C ASN A 417 26.59 22.47 3.22
N THR A 418 26.86 23.66 3.72
CA THR A 418 25.84 24.63 4.17
C THR A 418 25.32 25.53 3.04
N ASP A 419 25.80 25.38 1.80
CA ASP A 419 25.27 26.13 0.67
C ASP A 419 23.80 25.80 0.43
N PRO A 420 22.89 26.78 0.49
CA PRO A 420 21.45 26.51 0.38
C PRO A 420 21.03 25.96 -0.98
N GLU A 421 21.68 26.43 -2.07
CA GLU A 421 21.37 26.00 -3.43
C GLU A 421 21.78 24.55 -3.65
N TRP A 422 22.97 24.14 -3.22
CA TRP A 422 23.41 22.76 -3.31
C TRP A 422 22.58 21.83 -2.41
N THR A 423 22.27 22.29 -1.19
CA THR A 423 21.39 21.54 -0.28
C THR A 423 20.00 21.32 -0.89
N ALA A 424 19.42 22.34 -1.56
CA ALA A 424 18.14 22.19 -2.24
C ALA A 424 18.20 21.17 -3.40
N ILE A 425 19.29 21.16 -4.18
CA ILE A 425 19.50 20.17 -5.24
C ILE A 425 19.54 18.75 -4.65
N ILE A 426 20.34 18.51 -3.63
CA ILE A 426 20.52 17.19 -3.00
C ILE A 426 19.19 16.69 -2.40
N LYS A 427 18.43 17.56 -1.76
CA LYS A 427 17.11 17.19 -1.22
C LYS A 427 16.09 16.89 -2.31
N GLN A 428 16.13 17.63 -3.41
CA GLN A 428 15.25 17.31 -4.54
C GLN A 428 15.67 15.99 -5.23
N MET A 429 16.98 15.72 -5.33
CA MET A 429 17.45 14.39 -5.79
C MET A 429 16.89 13.27 -4.92
N ALA A 430 16.86 13.45 -3.59
CA ALA A 430 16.28 12.47 -2.68
C ALA A 430 14.77 12.25 -2.96
N ARG A 431 13.99 13.33 -3.23
CA ARG A 431 12.57 13.22 -3.58
C ARG A 431 12.35 12.45 -4.87
N GLU A 432 13.09 12.81 -5.92
CA GLU A 432 12.96 12.13 -7.21
C GLU A 432 13.30 10.64 -7.10
N LEU A 433 14.35 10.31 -6.32
CA LEU A 433 14.72 8.91 -6.08
C LEU A 433 13.64 8.17 -5.29
N PHE A 434 13.09 8.74 -4.24
CA PHE A 434 11.95 8.14 -3.52
C PHE A 434 10.77 7.88 -4.43
N LEU A 435 10.41 8.83 -5.31
CA LEU A 435 9.30 8.68 -6.26
C LEU A 435 9.61 7.63 -7.34
N LEU A 436 10.85 7.57 -7.79
CA LEU A 436 11.32 6.58 -8.76
C LEU A 436 11.24 5.14 -8.21
N GLU A 437 11.52 4.95 -6.92
CA GLU A 437 11.55 3.65 -6.24
C GLU A 437 10.16 3.05 -5.98
N SER A 438 9.04 3.77 -6.24
CA SER A 438 7.70 3.28 -5.97
C SER A 438 7.41 1.95 -6.65
N SER A 439 6.89 1.00 -5.88
CA SER A 439 6.51 -0.33 -6.37
C SER A 439 5.33 -0.30 -7.36
N ASP A 440 4.58 0.80 -7.39
CA ASP A 440 3.45 0.96 -8.29
C ASP A 440 3.86 0.97 -9.76
N TRP A 441 5.04 1.52 -10.09
CA TRP A 441 5.46 1.59 -11.49
C TRP A 441 5.61 0.19 -12.11
N PRO A 442 6.44 -0.72 -11.58
CA PRO A 442 6.52 -2.08 -12.10
C PRO A 442 5.21 -2.86 -11.93
N PHE A 443 4.41 -2.60 -10.89
CA PHE A 443 3.11 -3.23 -10.72
C PHE A 443 2.13 -2.86 -11.83
N LEU A 444 1.95 -1.59 -12.13
CA LEU A 444 1.02 -1.10 -13.17
C LEU A 444 1.40 -1.60 -14.57
N ILE A 445 2.70 -1.75 -14.86
CA ILE A 445 3.19 -2.30 -16.12
C ILE A 445 2.94 -3.81 -16.17
N SER A 446 3.35 -4.56 -15.15
CA SER A 446 3.20 -6.02 -15.09
C SER A 446 1.73 -6.47 -15.11
N THR A 447 0.84 -5.70 -14.50
CA THR A 447 -0.61 -5.98 -14.48
C THR A 447 -1.33 -5.41 -15.69
N GLN A 448 -0.62 -4.64 -16.55
CA GLN A 448 -1.18 -3.96 -17.73
C GLN A 448 -2.34 -3.01 -17.39
N SER A 449 -2.32 -2.46 -16.18
CA SER A 449 -3.39 -1.57 -15.70
C SER A 449 -3.25 -0.15 -16.22
N ALA A 450 -2.00 0.36 -16.32
CA ALA A 450 -1.70 1.72 -16.81
C ALA A 450 -0.24 1.83 -17.30
N ILE A 451 0.11 1.07 -18.33
CA ILE A 451 1.51 0.94 -18.84
C ILE A 451 2.11 2.29 -19.21
N ASP A 452 1.41 3.05 -20.08
CA ASP A 452 1.94 4.32 -20.60
C ASP A 452 2.16 5.33 -19.46
N TYR A 453 1.17 5.47 -18.57
CA TYR A 453 1.25 6.34 -17.41
C TYR A 453 2.41 5.98 -16.48
N ALA A 454 2.54 4.71 -16.12
CA ALA A 454 3.61 4.26 -15.22
C ALA A 454 5.00 4.45 -15.86
N THR A 455 5.13 4.15 -17.16
CA THR A 455 6.38 4.35 -17.91
C THR A 455 6.75 5.84 -17.97
N GLU A 456 5.80 6.70 -18.30
CA GLU A 456 6.01 8.15 -18.38
C GLU A 456 6.44 8.72 -17.03
N ARG A 457 5.68 8.44 -15.95
CA ARG A 457 6.00 8.95 -14.61
C ARG A 457 7.36 8.46 -14.12
N PHE A 458 7.66 7.17 -14.28
CA PHE A 458 8.96 6.61 -13.93
C PHE A 458 10.12 7.33 -14.65
N MET A 459 9.99 7.54 -15.96
CA MET A 459 11.04 8.21 -16.75
C MET A 459 11.13 9.71 -16.46
N GLU A 460 10.04 10.36 -16.07
CA GLU A 460 10.07 11.75 -15.63
C GLU A 460 10.93 11.91 -14.36
N HIS A 461 10.71 11.06 -13.34
CA HIS A 461 11.49 11.09 -12.12
C HIS A 461 12.97 10.77 -12.35
N HIS A 462 13.27 9.75 -13.16
CA HIS A 462 14.65 9.45 -13.57
C HIS A 462 15.31 10.64 -14.27
N THR A 463 14.64 11.24 -15.27
CA THR A 463 15.17 12.37 -16.02
C THR A 463 15.40 13.60 -15.14
N ALA A 464 14.49 13.86 -14.21
CA ALA A 464 14.64 14.93 -13.23
C ALA A 464 15.83 14.66 -12.29
N PHE A 465 15.97 13.42 -11.80
CA PHE A 465 17.11 13.01 -10.97
C PHE A 465 18.44 13.21 -11.71
N GLU A 466 18.58 12.73 -12.95
CA GLU A 466 19.79 12.93 -13.76
C GLU A 466 20.14 14.41 -13.98
N LYS A 467 19.13 15.26 -14.22
CA LYS A 467 19.35 16.69 -14.37
C LYS A 467 19.84 17.31 -13.07
N LEU A 468 19.23 16.96 -11.93
CA LEU A 468 19.68 17.40 -10.60
C LEU A 468 21.10 16.93 -10.30
N ALA A 469 21.46 15.70 -10.65
CA ALA A 469 22.82 15.18 -10.50
C ALA A 469 23.82 16.01 -11.29
N ARG A 470 23.53 16.37 -12.55
CA ARG A 470 24.37 17.29 -13.32
C ARG A 470 24.50 18.66 -12.66
N LEU A 471 23.42 19.23 -12.15
CA LEU A 471 23.46 20.52 -11.44
C LEU A 471 24.30 20.44 -10.16
N SER A 472 24.19 19.33 -9.42
CA SER A 472 25.04 19.06 -8.23
C SER A 472 26.53 18.97 -8.61
N GLU A 473 26.87 18.36 -9.74
CA GLU A 473 28.27 18.33 -10.21
C GLU A 473 28.80 19.73 -10.57
N TYR A 474 28.00 20.54 -11.28
CA TYR A 474 28.39 21.93 -11.58
C TYR A 474 28.65 22.71 -10.28
N HIS A 475 27.78 22.57 -9.30
CA HIS A 475 27.92 23.27 -8.02
C HIS A 475 29.13 22.80 -7.23
N CYS A 476 29.35 21.48 -7.18
CA CYS A 476 30.53 20.87 -6.54
C CYS A 476 31.85 21.41 -7.13
N ASN A 477 31.89 21.71 -8.42
CA ASN A 477 33.03 22.27 -9.12
C ASN A 477 33.16 23.81 -8.96
N GLY A 478 32.36 24.43 -8.10
CA GLY A 478 32.39 25.86 -7.81
C GLY A 478 31.70 26.73 -8.89
N SER A 479 30.91 26.15 -9.76
CA SER A 479 30.18 26.87 -10.80
C SER A 479 28.80 27.30 -10.27
N ALA A 480 28.43 28.55 -10.52
CA ALA A 480 27.07 29.02 -10.21
C ALA A 480 26.06 28.47 -11.23
N LEU A 481 24.87 28.11 -10.78
CA LEU A 481 23.80 27.67 -11.69
C LEU A 481 23.37 28.78 -12.65
N HIS A 482 23.02 28.40 -13.87
CA HIS A 482 22.40 29.29 -14.83
C HIS A 482 21.01 29.74 -14.31
N PRO A 483 20.55 30.97 -14.62
CA PRO A 483 19.23 31.42 -14.22
C PRO A 483 18.07 30.49 -14.61
N ASP A 484 18.16 29.87 -15.80
CA ASP A 484 17.16 28.92 -16.29
C ASP A 484 17.15 27.63 -15.45
N ASP A 485 18.31 27.15 -15.01
CA ASP A 485 18.42 25.98 -14.15
C ASP A 485 17.87 26.25 -12.76
N ARG A 486 18.08 27.47 -12.23
CA ARG A 486 17.43 27.90 -10.98
C ARG A 486 15.90 28.00 -11.11
N ALA A 487 15.42 28.46 -12.25
CA ALA A 487 13.98 28.53 -12.52
C ALA A 487 13.40 27.10 -12.58
N TRP A 488 14.05 26.21 -13.29
CA TRP A 488 13.66 24.81 -13.38
C TRP A 488 13.73 24.09 -12.01
N LEU A 489 14.79 24.31 -11.22
CA LEU A 489 14.89 23.74 -9.88
C LEU A 489 13.69 24.14 -8.99
N ARG A 490 13.26 25.40 -9.06
CA ARG A 490 12.07 25.85 -8.33
C ARG A 490 10.79 25.20 -8.85
N GLU A 491 10.68 25.04 -10.16
CA GLU A 491 9.53 24.39 -10.79
C GLU A 491 9.39 22.94 -10.37
N ILE A 492 10.45 22.12 -10.52
CA ILE A 492 10.42 20.71 -10.15
C ILE A 492 10.22 20.52 -8.64
N THR A 493 10.81 21.39 -7.80
CA THR A 493 10.59 21.35 -6.35
C THR A 493 9.13 21.67 -5.99
N SER A 494 8.45 22.51 -6.75
CA SER A 494 7.04 22.83 -6.54
C SER A 494 6.11 21.73 -7.08
N GLN A 495 6.48 21.10 -8.19
CA GLN A 495 5.71 20.03 -8.83
C GLN A 495 5.73 18.76 -8.00
N ASP A 496 6.92 18.29 -7.63
CA ASP A 496 7.12 17.03 -6.91
C ASP A 496 7.43 17.29 -5.42
N HIS A 497 6.69 18.24 -4.84
CA HIS A 497 6.84 18.64 -3.45
C HIS A 497 6.17 17.65 -2.51
N ILE A 498 6.89 16.56 -2.20
CA ILE A 498 6.56 15.64 -1.11
C ILE A 498 7.62 15.80 -0.01
N PHE A 499 7.22 15.59 1.22
CA PHE A 499 8.07 15.72 2.41
C PHE A 499 8.67 17.13 2.61
N ASP A 500 8.57 17.65 3.81
CA ASP A 500 9.18 18.95 4.13
C ASP A 500 10.70 18.89 4.02
N ASP A 501 11.32 19.95 3.53
CA ASP A 501 12.77 20.09 3.46
C ASP A 501 13.47 19.85 4.81
N ALA A 502 12.84 20.25 5.91
CA ALA A 502 13.38 20.09 7.24
C ALA A 502 13.46 18.61 7.68
N LEU A 503 12.65 17.73 7.08
CA LEU A 503 12.60 16.31 7.41
C LEU A 503 13.55 15.46 6.56
N ILE A 504 13.94 15.93 5.37
CA ILE A 504 14.83 15.18 4.48
C ILE A 504 16.26 15.33 4.96
N ASP A 505 16.84 14.22 5.41
CA ASP A 505 18.29 14.13 5.71
C ASP A 505 18.98 13.25 4.65
N PRO A 506 19.72 13.85 3.72
CA PRO A 506 20.41 13.10 2.68
C PRO A 506 21.41 12.06 3.19
N ASN A 507 21.91 12.20 4.41
CA ASN A 507 22.86 11.25 4.99
C ASN A 507 22.28 9.85 5.19
N TRP A 508 20.97 9.69 5.17
CA TRP A 508 20.33 8.37 5.23
C TRP A 508 20.80 7.46 4.10
N PHE A 509 21.10 8.01 2.92
CA PHE A 509 21.61 7.26 1.77
C PHE A 509 23.07 6.79 1.90
N LEU A 510 23.72 7.07 3.04
CA LEU A 510 25.09 6.60 3.37
C LEU A 510 25.09 5.43 4.37
N ASN A 511 23.93 5.07 4.95
CA ASN A 511 23.82 4.11 6.06
C ASN A 511 23.68 2.65 5.58
N ASP A 512 24.74 2.10 4.99
CA ASP A 512 24.81 0.66 4.65
C ASP A 512 25.05 -0.26 5.84
#